data_5dec79c0bccbce56347b57dd61faab8a
#
_entry.id   5dec79c0bccbce56347b57dd61faab8a
#
_cell.length_a   1.000
_cell.length_b   1.000
_cell.length_c   1.000
_cell.angle_alpha   90.00
_cell.angle_beta   90.00
_cell.angle_gamma   90.00
#
_symmetry.space_group_name_H-M   'P 1'
#
loop_
_entity.id
_entity.type
_entity.pdbx_description
1 polymer ?
#
loop_
_entity_poly.entity_id
_entity_poly.type
_entity_poly.pdbx_seq_one_letter_code
_entity_poly.pdbx_strand_id
1 'polypeptide(L)'
;MSVPWARVRAMRLLHTSDWHLGRSLHRADLRAAQSAFLDHLVDVARAEKVDAVLVAGDVYDRAVPPVDAVELCEDALLRLHDTGARIVLISGNHDSARRLGFGSGLLEKAGVHLRTRPAALARPVVLEDAHGPLAVYGVPYLEPDAVRGELPPGQDEIPRGHTGVLGHAAGCIRADAEARGIRRRVVMAHGWVSGGAASESERDISVGGVGQVPAELFAGFGYVALGHLHGQQTIAPQMRYSGSPLPYSFSEASHRKGSWLVDLDGEGTARIEQVPAPVYRRLSVLRGRLADLLGSAAYGQYEDDFVSVTLTDPSRPEGAMDALRARFPHVLVLAFEPEGVLPDQRGYRARTAGRDDLSIAAEFVRHVSNATPTAAEKQLLASAFAAVRTEEAAG
;
A
#
# COMPACT_ATOMS: atom_id res chain seq x y z
N MET A 1 8.16 8.91 -54.63
CA MET A 1 7.82 7.78 -53.78
C MET A 1 8.28 8.12 -52.39
N SER A 2 7.37 8.58 -51.51
CA SER A 2 7.68 8.86 -50.09
C SER A 2 7.72 7.52 -49.36
N VAL A 3 8.90 7.15 -48.89
CA VAL A 3 9.07 6.01 -47.96
C VAL A 3 8.25 6.34 -46.73
N PRO A 4 7.28 5.48 -46.30
CA PRO A 4 6.59 5.72 -45.04
C PRO A 4 7.62 5.58 -43.91
N TRP A 5 7.91 6.69 -43.24
CA TRP A 5 8.70 6.69 -42.01
C TRP A 5 7.97 5.78 -41.00
N ALA A 6 8.46 4.57 -40.82
CA ALA A 6 8.04 3.75 -39.71
C ALA A 6 8.22 4.62 -38.48
N ARG A 7 7.12 4.91 -37.76
CA ARG A 7 7.19 5.63 -36.47
C ARG A 7 8.17 4.85 -35.59
N VAL A 8 9.30 5.47 -35.28
CA VAL A 8 10.26 4.90 -34.36
C VAL A 8 9.52 4.66 -33.07
N ARG A 9 9.55 3.41 -32.59
CA ARG A 9 8.83 3.02 -31.40
C ARG A 9 9.44 3.73 -30.20
N ALA A 10 8.60 4.41 -29.41
CA ALA A 10 8.98 4.99 -28.14
C ALA A 10 9.39 3.90 -27.13
N MET A 11 10.23 4.24 -26.15
CA MET A 11 10.57 3.38 -25.03
C MET A 11 9.32 3.16 -24.17
N ARG A 12 8.91 1.92 -24.02
CA ARG A 12 7.69 1.53 -23.31
C ARG A 12 8.00 0.96 -21.93
N LEU A 13 7.49 1.60 -20.90
CA LEU A 13 7.71 1.23 -19.51
C LEU A 13 6.38 0.79 -18.88
N LEU A 14 6.43 -0.18 -17.98
CA LEU A 14 5.29 -0.60 -17.13
C LEU A 14 5.62 -0.27 -15.68
N HIS A 15 4.88 0.67 -15.08
CA HIS A 15 5.08 1.13 -13.72
C HIS A 15 4.07 0.51 -12.76
N THR A 16 4.55 -0.16 -11.74
CA THR A 16 3.82 -0.79 -10.64
C THR A 16 4.54 -0.52 -9.31
N SER A 17 3.87 -0.67 -8.17
CA SER A 17 4.44 -0.53 -6.83
C SER A 17 3.61 -1.24 -5.78
N ASP A 18 4.06 -1.22 -4.54
CA ASP A 18 3.29 -1.57 -3.34
C ASP A 18 2.62 -2.96 -3.45
N TRP A 19 3.40 -3.95 -3.91
CA TRP A 19 2.92 -5.32 -4.07
C TRP A 19 2.56 -5.96 -2.75
N HIS A 20 3.30 -5.62 -1.68
CA HIS A 20 3.11 -6.13 -0.33
C HIS A 20 2.91 -7.65 -0.28
N LEU A 21 3.77 -8.40 -0.99
CA LEU A 21 3.69 -9.85 -1.02
C LEU A 21 3.74 -10.42 0.39
N GLY A 22 2.79 -11.32 0.69
CA GLY A 22 2.59 -11.88 2.02
C GLY A 22 1.67 -11.08 2.94
N ARG A 23 1.06 -9.96 2.46
CA ARG A 23 0.05 -9.20 3.19
C ARG A 23 -1.29 -9.93 3.16
N SER A 24 -2.02 -9.85 4.28
CA SER A 24 -3.40 -10.33 4.42
C SER A 24 -4.36 -9.16 4.62
N LEU A 25 -5.65 -9.36 4.33
CA LEU A 25 -6.72 -8.42 4.63
C LEU A 25 -7.53 -8.95 5.82
N HIS A 26 -7.40 -8.34 7.01
CA HIS A 26 -8.07 -8.80 8.24
C HIS A 26 -7.95 -10.33 8.47
N ARG A 27 -6.75 -10.89 8.25
CA ARG A 27 -6.40 -12.32 8.30
C ARG A 27 -6.89 -13.17 7.12
N ALA A 28 -7.62 -12.61 6.15
CA ALA A 28 -7.89 -13.33 4.91
C ALA A 28 -6.60 -13.42 4.08
N ASP A 29 -6.30 -14.60 3.59
CA ASP A 29 -5.17 -14.86 2.70
C ASP A 29 -5.41 -14.19 1.34
N LEU A 30 -4.45 -13.39 0.88
CA LEU A 30 -4.50 -12.71 -0.41
C LEU A 30 -3.51 -13.30 -1.43
N ARG A 31 -2.81 -14.38 -1.11
CA ARG A 31 -1.77 -14.96 -1.98
C ARG A 31 -2.28 -15.27 -3.38
N ALA A 32 -3.47 -15.89 -3.49
CA ALA A 32 -4.06 -16.18 -4.80
C ALA A 32 -4.37 -14.90 -5.60
N ALA A 33 -4.82 -13.85 -4.92
CA ALA A 33 -5.08 -12.55 -5.55
C ALA A 33 -3.77 -11.86 -5.98
N GLN A 34 -2.72 -11.94 -5.16
CA GLN A 34 -1.39 -11.44 -5.48
C GLN A 34 -0.80 -12.18 -6.69
N SER A 35 -0.92 -13.53 -6.72
CA SER A 35 -0.50 -14.34 -7.87
C SER A 35 -1.24 -13.92 -9.14
N ALA A 36 -2.58 -13.79 -9.09
CA ALA A 36 -3.37 -13.40 -10.25
C ALA A 36 -3.00 -12.01 -10.79
N PHE A 37 -2.64 -11.07 -9.90
CA PHE A 37 -2.12 -9.78 -10.33
C PHE A 37 -0.76 -9.90 -11.04
N LEU A 38 0.16 -10.69 -10.50
CA LEU A 38 1.49 -10.89 -11.09
C LEU A 38 1.38 -11.62 -12.45
N ASP A 39 0.46 -12.58 -12.58
CA ASP A 39 0.13 -13.22 -13.87
C ASP A 39 -0.29 -12.17 -14.90
N HIS A 40 -1.24 -11.31 -14.50
CA HIS A 40 -1.71 -10.21 -15.34
C HIS A 40 -0.58 -9.24 -15.73
N LEU A 41 0.31 -8.90 -14.79
CA LEU A 41 1.45 -8.01 -15.05
C LEU A 41 2.39 -8.60 -16.11
N VAL A 42 2.66 -9.90 -16.05
CA VAL A 42 3.47 -10.63 -17.04
C VAL A 42 2.79 -10.65 -18.40
N ASP A 43 1.48 -10.89 -18.43
CA ASP A 43 0.70 -10.90 -19.68
C ASP A 43 0.68 -9.52 -20.35
N VAL A 44 0.50 -8.47 -19.56
CA VAL A 44 0.61 -7.07 -20.05
C VAL A 44 2.01 -6.79 -20.60
N ALA A 45 3.06 -7.15 -19.85
CA ALA A 45 4.44 -6.91 -20.28
C ALA A 45 4.74 -7.58 -21.62
N ARG A 46 4.22 -8.80 -21.83
CA ARG A 46 4.37 -9.56 -23.08
C ARG A 46 3.53 -8.99 -24.21
N ALA A 47 2.25 -8.71 -23.96
CA ALA A 47 1.32 -8.22 -25.00
C ALA A 47 1.71 -6.85 -25.52
N GLU A 48 2.09 -5.96 -24.59
CA GLU A 48 2.47 -4.58 -24.89
C GLU A 48 3.95 -4.44 -25.32
N LYS A 49 4.73 -5.53 -25.29
CA LYS A 49 6.16 -5.55 -25.59
C LYS A 49 6.92 -4.50 -24.80
N VAL A 50 6.74 -4.54 -23.49
CA VAL A 50 7.35 -3.59 -22.55
C VAL A 50 8.87 -3.72 -22.57
N ASP A 51 9.58 -2.58 -22.64
CA ASP A 51 11.04 -2.54 -22.64
C ASP A 51 11.60 -2.63 -21.21
N ALA A 52 10.89 -2.04 -20.23
CA ALA A 52 11.26 -2.17 -18.83
C ALA A 52 10.05 -2.13 -17.88
N VAL A 53 10.11 -2.94 -16.82
CA VAL A 53 9.16 -2.94 -15.71
C VAL A 53 9.79 -2.18 -14.55
N LEU A 54 9.08 -1.16 -14.04
CA LEU A 54 9.49 -0.32 -12.92
C LEU A 54 8.66 -0.71 -11.69
N VAL A 55 9.31 -1.24 -10.65
CA VAL A 55 8.66 -1.60 -9.38
C VAL A 55 9.09 -0.59 -8.31
N ALA A 56 8.20 0.36 -7.98
CA ALA A 56 8.54 1.53 -7.19
C ALA A 56 8.41 1.29 -5.67
N GLY A 57 8.93 0.17 -5.17
CA GLY A 57 9.06 -0.14 -3.75
C GLY A 57 7.89 -0.94 -3.15
N ASP A 58 8.02 -1.28 -1.87
CA ASP A 58 7.13 -2.10 -1.07
C ASP A 58 6.76 -3.43 -1.76
N VAL A 59 7.82 -4.16 -2.12
CA VAL A 59 7.71 -5.49 -2.75
C VAL A 59 7.13 -6.49 -1.76
N TYR A 60 7.61 -6.47 -0.52
CA TYR A 60 7.13 -7.31 0.57
C TYR A 60 6.40 -6.50 1.63
N ASP A 61 5.43 -7.13 2.29
CA ASP A 61 4.71 -6.51 3.43
C ASP A 61 5.59 -6.28 4.65
N ARG A 62 6.70 -7.00 4.77
CA ARG A 62 7.60 -6.96 5.94
C ARG A 62 9.05 -7.11 5.54
N ALA A 63 9.93 -6.51 6.35
CA ALA A 63 11.38 -6.65 6.21
C ALA A 63 11.90 -8.11 6.30
N VAL A 64 11.12 -9.01 6.90
CA VAL A 64 11.32 -10.47 6.92
C VAL A 64 10.09 -11.12 6.32
N PRO A 65 10.01 -11.28 4.99
CA PRO A 65 8.86 -11.87 4.32
C PRO A 65 8.75 -13.37 4.64
N PRO A 66 7.54 -13.94 4.62
CA PRO A 66 7.37 -15.39 4.66
C PRO A 66 7.90 -16.02 3.38
N VAL A 67 8.25 -17.31 3.45
CA VAL A 67 8.92 -18.04 2.35
C VAL A 67 8.09 -18.03 1.07
N ASP A 68 6.80 -18.26 1.18
CA ASP A 68 5.85 -18.28 0.04
C ASP A 68 5.75 -16.92 -0.67
N ALA A 69 5.94 -15.80 0.04
CA ALA A 69 6.03 -14.48 -0.58
C ALA A 69 7.35 -14.30 -1.35
N VAL A 70 8.44 -14.89 -0.86
CA VAL A 70 9.73 -14.86 -1.56
C VAL A 70 9.66 -15.68 -2.84
N GLU A 71 9.10 -16.90 -2.77
CA GLU A 71 8.89 -17.77 -3.93
C GLU A 71 7.99 -17.11 -5.00
N LEU A 72 6.92 -16.44 -4.57
CA LEU A 72 6.03 -15.71 -5.47
C LEU A 72 6.73 -14.54 -6.16
N CYS A 73 7.60 -13.81 -5.44
CA CYS A 73 8.40 -12.73 -6.01
C CYS A 73 9.42 -13.27 -7.02
N GLU A 74 10.12 -14.36 -6.69
CA GLU A 74 11.09 -14.99 -7.57
C GLU A 74 10.45 -15.44 -8.87
N ASP A 75 9.32 -16.18 -8.81
CA ASP A 75 8.54 -16.60 -9.98
C ASP A 75 8.15 -15.41 -10.86
N ALA A 76 7.61 -14.35 -10.24
CA ALA A 76 7.21 -13.16 -10.97
C ALA A 76 8.40 -12.48 -11.70
N LEU A 77 9.54 -12.34 -11.03
CA LEU A 77 10.73 -11.74 -11.63
C LEU A 77 11.29 -12.58 -12.79
N LEU A 78 11.31 -13.91 -12.65
CA LEU A 78 11.72 -14.82 -13.71
C LEU A 78 10.81 -14.69 -14.94
N ARG A 79 9.50 -14.75 -14.74
CA ARG A 79 8.50 -14.65 -15.82
C ARG A 79 8.48 -13.28 -16.49
N LEU A 80 8.68 -12.21 -15.75
CA LEU A 80 8.85 -10.85 -16.31
C LEU A 80 10.14 -10.75 -17.13
N HIS A 81 11.24 -11.31 -16.63
CA HIS A 81 12.50 -11.39 -17.35
C HIS A 81 12.34 -12.16 -18.69
N ASP A 82 11.60 -13.26 -18.70
CA ASP A 82 11.33 -14.07 -19.88
C ASP A 82 10.49 -13.35 -20.95
N THR A 83 9.85 -12.22 -20.63
CA THR A 83 9.21 -11.35 -21.62
C THR A 83 10.22 -10.55 -22.45
N GLY A 84 11.48 -10.51 -22.01
CA GLY A 84 12.55 -9.68 -22.59
C GLY A 84 12.65 -8.29 -21.96
N ALA A 85 11.75 -7.91 -21.07
CA ALA A 85 11.78 -6.63 -20.37
C ALA A 85 12.93 -6.56 -19.35
N ARG A 86 13.59 -5.39 -19.26
CA ARG A 86 14.46 -5.09 -18.10
C ARG A 86 13.60 -4.86 -16.89
N ILE A 87 14.09 -5.24 -15.72
CA ILE A 87 13.38 -5.02 -14.45
C ILE A 87 14.19 -4.05 -13.63
N VAL A 88 13.58 -2.93 -13.22
CA VAL A 88 14.17 -1.97 -12.28
C VAL A 88 13.29 -1.91 -11.05
N LEU A 89 13.88 -2.22 -9.90
CA LEU A 89 13.16 -2.33 -8.64
C LEU A 89 13.89 -1.54 -7.56
N ILE A 90 13.14 -0.75 -6.78
CA ILE A 90 13.62 -0.08 -5.58
C ILE A 90 12.99 -0.70 -4.33
N SER A 91 13.58 -0.49 -3.15
CA SER A 91 12.95 -0.84 -1.89
C SER A 91 12.04 0.28 -1.39
N GLY A 92 10.91 -0.09 -0.77
CA GLY A 92 10.06 0.81 -0.03
C GLY A 92 10.33 0.78 1.48
N ASN A 93 9.40 1.35 2.28
CA ASN A 93 9.56 1.46 3.74
C ASN A 93 9.17 0.16 4.50
N HIS A 94 8.48 -0.78 3.86
CA HIS A 94 8.22 -2.11 4.39
C HIS A 94 9.37 -3.09 4.13
N ASP A 95 10.13 -2.86 3.05
CA ASP A 95 11.23 -3.72 2.64
C ASP A 95 12.46 -3.59 3.54
N SER A 96 13.23 -4.68 3.65
CA SER A 96 14.63 -4.58 4.07
C SER A 96 15.51 -4.33 2.86
N ALA A 97 16.00 -3.11 2.66
CA ALA A 97 16.85 -2.73 1.55
C ALA A 97 18.06 -3.67 1.36
N ARG A 98 18.64 -4.17 2.47
CA ARG A 98 19.78 -5.09 2.44
C ARG A 98 19.39 -6.50 2.02
N ARG A 99 18.25 -7.03 2.49
CA ARG A 99 17.75 -8.37 2.12
C ARG A 99 17.26 -8.38 0.69
N LEU A 100 16.42 -7.43 0.31
CA LEU A 100 15.92 -7.29 -1.06
C LEU A 100 17.06 -7.06 -2.05
N GLY A 101 18.11 -6.31 -1.67
CA GLY A 101 19.28 -6.07 -2.49
C GLY A 101 20.32 -7.19 -2.49
N PHE A 102 20.05 -8.34 -1.84
CA PHE A 102 20.97 -9.49 -1.87
C PHE A 102 21.13 -10.00 -3.29
N GLY A 103 22.37 -10.26 -3.70
CA GLY A 103 22.68 -10.75 -5.05
C GLY A 103 22.50 -9.70 -6.17
N SER A 104 22.19 -8.43 -5.87
CA SER A 104 21.91 -7.37 -6.87
C SER A 104 22.96 -7.27 -7.97
N GLY A 105 24.25 -7.44 -7.65
CA GLY A 105 25.33 -7.40 -8.66
C GLY A 105 25.32 -8.60 -9.63
N LEU A 106 24.79 -9.75 -9.24
CA LEU A 106 24.61 -10.90 -10.12
C LEU A 106 23.34 -10.74 -10.97
N LEU A 107 22.24 -10.32 -10.36
CA LEU A 107 20.96 -10.08 -11.01
C LEU A 107 21.05 -8.98 -12.08
N GLU A 108 21.87 -7.95 -11.85
CA GLU A 108 22.11 -6.87 -12.82
C GLU A 108 22.67 -7.40 -14.14
N LYS A 109 23.51 -8.45 -14.12
CA LYS A 109 24.03 -9.09 -15.33
C LYS A 109 22.94 -9.78 -16.14
N ALA A 110 21.87 -10.24 -15.49
CA ALA A 110 20.69 -10.81 -16.10
C ALA A 110 19.64 -9.75 -16.50
N GLY A 111 19.87 -8.45 -16.24
CA GLY A 111 18.92 -7.39 -16.57
C GLY A 111 17.88 -7.11 -15.51
N VAL A 112 18.08 -7.63 -14.28
CA VAL A 112 17.26 -7.31 -13.11
C VAL A 112 18.05 -6.38 -12.20
N HIS A 113 17.65 -5.13 -12.14
CA HIS A 113 18.37 -4.05 -11.49
C HIS A 113 17.72 -3.66 -10.16
N LEU A 114 18.29 -4.12 -9.04
CA LEU A 114 17.83 -3.78 -7.69
C LEU A 114 18.56 -2.52 -7.21
N ARG A 115 17.82 -1.42 -7.11
CA ARG A 115 18.32 -0.10 -6.66
C ARG A 115 17.86 0.16 -5.23
N THR A 116 18.43 -0.58 -4.27
CA THR A 116 18.03 -0.55 -2.86
C THR A 116 19.03 0.19 -1.96
N ARG A 117 20.18 0.63 -2.49
CA ARG A 117 21.25 1.27 -1.72
C ARG A 117 21.25 2.79 -1.93
N PRO A 118 21.17 3.60 -0.86
CA PRO A 118 21.26 5.06 -0.97
C PRO A 118 22.54 5.56 -1.67
N ALA A 119 23.67 4.88 -1.45
CA ALA A 119 24.94 5.23 -2.12
C ALA A 119 24.92 5.06 -3.65
N ALA A 120 23.91 4.41 -4.23
CA ALA A 120 23.80 4.15 -5.66
C ALA A 120 22.85 5.11 -6.41
N LEU A 121 22.43 6.22 -5.80
CA LEU A 121 21.48 7.18 -6.37
C LEU A 121 21.90 7.73 -7.74
N ALA A 122 23.19 8.02 -7.94
CA ALA A 122 23.76 8.50 -9.19
C ALA A 122 24.19 7.34 -10.13
N ARG A 123 23.62 6.15 -9.97
CA ARG A 123 23.91 4.97 -10.81
C ARG A 123 22.67 4.53 -11.58
N PRO A 124 22.36 5.15 -12.73
CA PRO A 124 21.17 4.81 -13.50
C PRO A 124 21.26 3.43 -14.14
N VAL A 125 20.10 2.88 -14.48
CA VAL A 125 19.96 1.86 -15.51
C VAL A 125 19.81 2.57 -16.84
N VAL A 126 20.75 2.38 -17.74
CA VAL A 126 20.69 3.00 -19.06
C VAL A 126 20.04 2.00 -20.02
N LEU A 127 18.93 2.41 -20.61
CA LEU A 127 18.23 1.72 -21.69
C LEU A 127 18.50 2.47 -23.00
N GLU A 128 18.48 1.77 -24.10
CA GLU A 128 18.71 2.36 -25.42
C GLU A 128 17.60 2.00 -26.39
N ASP A 129 17.15 2.96 -27.16
CA ASP A 129 16.27 2.78 -28.31
C ASP A 129 16.78 3.63 -29.49
N ALA A 130 16.02 3.70 -30.56
CA ALA A 130 16.38 4.46 -31.74
C ALA A 130 16.46 6.00 -31.54
N HIS A 131 15.98 6.50 -30.40
CA HIS A 131 16.09 7.89 -29.95
C HIS A 131 17.32 8.14 -29.05
N GLY A 132 18.14 7.11 -28.83
CA GLY A 132 19.32 7.18 -27.97
C GLY A 132 19.05 6.75 -26.50
N PRO A 133 19.95 7.10 -25.57
CA PRO A 133 19.91 6.62 -24.22
C PRO A 133 18.76 7.23 -23.40
N LEU A 134 18.15 6.39 -22.54
CA LEU A 134 17.21 6.76 -21.50
C LEU A 134 17.79 6.29 -20.16
N ALA A 135 17.93 7.19 -19.18
CA ALA A 135 18.43 6.88 -17.86
C ALA A 135 17.26 6.69 -16.86
N VAL A 136 17.20 5.52 -16.22
CA VAL A 136 16.27 5.21 -15.14
C VAL A 136 17.02 5.23 -13.81
N TYR A 137 16.70 6.17 -12.96
CA TYR A 137 17.26 6.34 -11.62
C TYR A 137 16.33 5.78 -10.57
N GLY A 138 16.85 4.95 -9.66
CA GLY A 138 16.09 4.41 -8.53
C GLY A 138 16.45 5.11 -7.23
N VAL A 139 15.49 5.75 -6.60
CA VAL A 139 15.58 6.31 -5.26
C VAL A 139 14.79 5.39 -4.33
N PRO A 140 15.45 4.49 -3.56
CA PRO A 140 14.76 3.67 -2.57
C PRO A 140 14.13 4.54 -1.50
N TYR A 141 13.28 3.97 -0.65
CA TYR A 141 12.85 4.66 0.55
C TYR A 141 14.05 5.13 1.37
N LEU A 142 14.07 6.41 1.70
CA LEU A 142 15.13 7.06 2.45
C LEU A 142 14.61 7.48 3.83
N GLU A 143 14.84 6.63 4.85
CA GLU A 143 14.61 7.03 6.25
C GLU A 143 15.62 8.10 6.65
N PRO A 144 15.20 9.35 6.86
CA PRO A 144 16.15 10.48 6.92
C PRO A 144 17.28 10.33 7.94
N ASP A 145 16.96 9.84 9.14
CA ASP A 145 17.96 9.71 10.21
C ASP A 145 18.90 8.51 10.00
N ALA A 146 18.47 7.50 9.26
CA ALA A 146 19.27 6.30 9.01
C ALA A 146 20.22 6.45 7.80
N VAL A 147 19.78 7.16 6.74
CA VAL A 147 20.48 7.11 5.44
C VAL A 147 21.44 8.27 5.19
N ARG A 148 21.40 9.37 5.96
CA ARG A 148 22.22 10.57 5.71
C ARG A 148 23.71 10.28 5.56
N GLY A 149 24.24 9.35 6.35
CA GLY A 149 25.62 8.92 6.27
C GLY A 149 25.97 7.96 5.12
N GLU A 150 24.94 7.39 4.44
CA GLU A 150 25.11 6.49 3.30
C GLU A 150 24.88 7.21 1.95
N LEU A 151 24.35 8.41 1.96
CA LEU A 151 24.11 9.19 0.74
C LEU A 151 25.42 9.65 0.10
N PRO A 152 25.49 9.77 -1.24
CA PRO A 152 26.64 10.36 -1.90
C PRO A 152 26.95 11.75 -1.33
N PRO A 153 28.24 12.12 -1.19
CA PRO A 153 28.59 13.44 -0.69
C PRO A 153 28.08 14.55 -1.63
N GLY A 154 27.57 15.63 -1.04
CA GLY A 154 27.18 16.85 -1.74
C GLY A 154 28.15 17.99 -1.43
N GLN A 155 27.85 19.18 -1.98
CA GLN A 155 28.62 20.39 -1.66
C GLN A 155 28.27 20.93 -0.28
N ASP A 156 27.02 20.75 0.16
CA ASP A 156 26.48 21.23 1.42
C ASP A 156 26.06 20.10 2.35
N GLU A 157 25.83 20.41 3.61
CA GLU A 157 25.23 19.48 4.58
C GLU A 157 23.81 19.13 4.17
N ILE A 158 23.50 17.83 4.18
CA ILE A 158 22.16 17.35 3.80
C ILE A 158 21.15 17.77 4.87
N PRO A 159 20.11 18.56 4.51
CA PRO A 159 19.09 18.99 5.46
C PRO A 159 18.35 17.81 6.10
N ARG A 160 17.81 18.02 7.29
CA ARG A 160 17.03 16.99 8.00
C ARG A 160 15.68 16.76 7.35
N GLY A 161 15.09 15.57 7.62
CA GLY A 161 13.76 15.18 7.15
C GLY A 161 13.72 14.71 5.70
N HIS A 162 12.54 14.22 5.29
CA HIS A 162 12.33 13.64 3.95
C HIS A 162 12.63 14.61 2.81
N THR A 163 12.23 15.87 2.94
CA THR A 163 12.52 16.92 1.93
C THR A 163 14.03 17.11 1.73
N GLY A 164 14.81 17.07 2.81
CA GLY A 164 16.27 17.21 2.73
C GLY A 164 16.93 16.04 1.99
N VAL A 165 16.64 14.80 2.39
CA VAL A 165 17.26 13.61 1.78
C VAL A 165 16.80 13.38 0.34
N LEU A 166 15.52 13.60 0.03
CA LEU A 166 14.99 13.45 -1.34
C LEU A 166 15.45 14.61 -2.24
N GLY A 167 15.53 15.83 -1.72
CA GLY A 167 16.09 16.96 -2.45
C GLY A 167 17.55 16.74 -2.82
N HIS A 168 18.36 16.23 -1.88
CA HIS A 168 19.75 15.83 -2.12
C HIS A 168 19.83 14.72 -3.19
N ALA A 169 18.99 13.67 -3.09
CA ALA A 169 18.94 12.60 -4.09
C ALA A 169 18.63 13.14 -5.48
N ALA A 170 17.61 13.99 -5.61
CA ALA A 170 17.25 14.61 -6.88
C ALA A 170 18.39 15.48 -7.45
N GLY A 171 19.13 16.17 -6.59
CA GLY A 171 20.34 16.94 -6.96
C GLY A 171 21.46 16.05 -7.52
N CYS A 172 21.77 14.96 -6.83
CA CYS A 172 22.77 13.98 -7.30
C CYS A 172 22.40 13.38 -8.66
N ILE A 173 21.12 13.04 -8.86
CA ILE A 173 20.61 12.48 -10.11
C ILE A 173 20.74 13.49 -11.25
N ARG A 174 20.39 14.77 -11.03
CA ARG A 174 20.54 15.82 -12.06
C ARG A 174 22.00 16.03 -12.46
N ALA A 175 22.90 16.08 -11.48
CA ALA A 175 24.33 16.23 -11.74
C ALA A 175 24.90 15.06 -12.54
N ASP A 176 24.55 13.82 -12.22
CA ASP A 176 24.99 12.64 -12.97
C ASP A 176 24.44 12.63 -14.40
N ALA A 177 23.14 12.94 -14.57
CA ALA A 177 22.50 12.97 -15.87
C ALA A 177 23.09 14.05 -16.78
N GLU A 178 23.43 15.21 -16.23
CA GLU A 178 24.12 16.30 -16.93
C GLU A 178 25.53 15.87 -17.33
N ALA A 179 26.30 15.30 -16.42
CA ALA A 179 27.65 14.81 -16.69
C ALA A 179 27.68 13.74 -17.79
N ARG A 180 26.62 12.92 -17.91
CA ARG A 180 26.46 11.90 -18.96
C ARG A 180 25.89 12.48 -20.28
N GLY A 181 25.37 13.70 -20.27
CA GLY A 181 24.67 14.28 -21.43
C GLY A 181 23.34 13.59 -21.78
N ILE A 182 22.72 12.87 -20.83
CA ILE A 182 21.46 12.14 -21.06
C ILE A 182 20.27 13.05 -20.73
N ARG A 183 19.45 13.34 -21.74
CA ARG A 183 18.26 14.20 -21.60
C ARG A 183 17.01 13.42 -21.17
N ARG A 184 16.85 12.20 -21.69
CA ARG A 184 15.70 11.33 -21.39
C ARG A 184 15.91 10.67 -20.02
N ARG A 185 15.13 11.11 -19.03
CA ARG A 185 15.35 10.74 -17.62
C ARG A 185 14.06 10.32 -16.94
N VAL A 186 14.09 9.17 -16.31
CA VAL A 186 13.03 8.63 -15.46
C VAL A 186 13.58 8.52 -14.05
N VAL A 187 12.77 8.91 -13.07
CA VAL A 187 13.07 8.72 -11.63
C VAL A 187 12.00 7.83 -11.02
N MET A 188 12.44 6.81 -10.32
CA MET A 188 11.59 6.02 -9.41
C MET A 188 11.86 6.52 -7.99
N ALA A 189 10.82 6.73 -7.21
CA ALA A 189 10.96 7.10 -5.80
C ALA A 189 9.85 6.49 -4.95
N HIS A 190 10.17 6.18 -3.69
CA HIS A 190 9.22 5.69 -2.72
C HIS A 190 9.11 6.68 -1.55
N GLY A 191 7.93 7.29 -1.39
CA GLY A 191 7.67 8.30 -0.38
C GLY A 191 6.40 9.11 -0.64
N TRP A 192 6.04 9.99 0.28
CA TRP A 192 4.83 10.78 0.19
C TRP A 192 5.11 12.16 -0.43
N VAL A 193 4.70 12.33 -1.66
CA VAL A 193 4.79 13.60 -2.38
C VAL A 193 3.49 14.40 -2.18
N SER A 194 3.62 15.71 -1.96
CA SER A 194 2.48 16.62 -1.77
C SER A 194 1.50 16.58 -2.94
N GLY A 195 0.21 16.65 -2.62
CA GLY A 195 -0.88 16.45 -3.58
C GLY A 195 -1.40 15.02 -3.66
N GLY A 196 -0.70 14.05 -3.09
CA GLY A 196 -1.18 12.67 -2.95
C GLY A 196 -2.03 12.47 -1.70
N ALA A 197 -3.09 11.66 -1.82
CA ALA A 197 -3.98 11.28 -0.73
C ALA A 197 -3.68 9.85 -0.26
N ALA A 198 -3.49 9.67 1.05
CA ALA A 198 -3.28 8.36 1.67
C ALA A 198 -4.64 7.67 1.95
N SER A 199 -4.62 6.33 2.05
CA SER A 199 -5.68 5.51 2.63
C SER A 199 -5.32 5.09 4.07
N GLU A 200 -6.05 4.16 4.66
CA GLU A 200 -5.75 3.67 6.02
C GLU A 200 -4.72 2.52 6.04
N SER A 201 -4.26 2.08 4.89
CA SER A 201 -3.40 0.89 4.76
C SER A 201 -1.93 1.21 4.64
N GLU A 202 -1.56 2.48 4.34
CA GLU A 202 -0.17 2.93 4.30
C GLU A 202 0.39 3.09 5.72
N ARG A 203 1.69 2.81 5.86
CA ARG A 203 2.41 3.11 7.10
C ARG A 203 2.71 4.61 7.14
N ASP A 204 2.43 5.24 8.29
CA ASP A 204 2.87 6.62 8.52
C ASP A 204 4.40 6.70 8.51
N ILE A 205 4.95 7.51 7.61
CA ILE A 205 6.39 7.78 7.45
C ILE A 205 6.78 9.18 7.94
N SER A 206 5.88 9.90 8.62
CA SER A 206 6.16 11.25 9.07
C SER A 206 7.26 11.28 10.14
N VAL A 207 8.21 12.21 9.99
CA VAL A 207 9.25 12.50 10.98
C VAL A 207 8.97 13.88 11.54
N GLY A 208 8.72 13.97 12.84
CA GLY A 208 8.34 15.24 13.48
C GLY A 208 7.03 15.84 12.95
N GLY A 209 6.10 14.99 12.47
CA GLY A 209 4.82 15.41 11.89
C GLY A 209 4.89 15.86 10.43
N VAL A 210 6.02 15.75 9.75
CA VAL A 210 6.23 16.13 8.34
C VAL A 210 6.67 14.90 7.56
N GLY A 211 5.74 14.31 6.79
CA GLY A 211 6.03 13.15 5.91
C GLY A 211 6.02 13.51 4.42
N GLN A 212 5.33 14.58 4.05
CA GLN A 212 5.17 15.00 2.66
C GLN A 212 6.36 15.81 2.15
N VAL A 213 6.74 15.58 0.90
CA VAL A 213 7.78 16.35 0.21
C VAL A 213 7.19 17.11 -0.98
N PRO A 214 7.71 18.29 -1.32
CA PRO A 214 7.24 19.09 -2.45
C PRO A 214 7.41 18.34 -3.78
N ALA A 215 6.38 18.33 -4.63
CA ALA A 215 6.42 17.71 -5.97
C ALA A 215 7.48 18.35 -6.88
N GLU A 216 7.79 19.63 -6.66
CA GLU A 216 8.79 20.41 -7.38
C GLU A 216 10.20 19.82 -7.28
N LEU A 217 10.49 19.01 -6.26
CA LEU A 217 11.77 18.28 -6.15
C LEU A 217 12.03 17.39 -7.38
N PHE A 218 10.97 16.94 -8.04
CA PHE A 218 11.05 16.09 -9.21
C PHE A 218 10.79 16.83 -10.54
N ALA A 219 10.86 18.15 -10.54
CA ALA A 219 10.73 18.92 -11.78
C ALA A 219 11.87 18.63 -12.77
N GLY A 220 11.55 18.60 -14.08
CA GLY A 220 12.51 18.40 -15.16
C GLY A 220 12.86 16.94 -15.48
N PHE A 221 12.22 15.97 -14.86
CA PHE A 221 12.26 14.56 -15.28
C PHE A 221 11.13 14.26 -16.27
N GLY A 222 11.39 13.40 -17.25
CA GLY A 222 10.40 13.01 -18.28
C GLY A 222 9.27 12.16 -17.68
N TYR A 223 9.59 11.31 -16.70
CA TYR A 223 8.62 10.56 -15.93
C TYR A 223 9.09 10.33 -14.50
N VAL A 224 8.16 10.37 -13.55
CA VAL A 224 8.40 10.08 -12.13
C VAL A 224 7.46 8.98 -11.69
N ALA A 225 8.04 7.81 -11.41
CA ALA A 225 7.34 6.62 -10.95
C ALA A 225 7.36 6.57 -9.42
N LEU A 226 6.22 6.84 -8.79
CA LEU A 226 6.08 6.91 -7.33
C LEU A 226 5.44 5.63 -6.77
N GLY A 227 5.91 5.20 -5.60
CA GLY A 227 5.30 4.22 -4.71
C GLY A 227 5.09 4.79 -3.31
N HIS A 228 4.42 4.06 -2.45
CA HIS A 228 4.04 4.33 -1.07
C HIS A 228 2.52 4.56 -0.89
N LEU A 229 1.88 5.37 -1.74
CA LEU A 229 0.44 5.60 -1.65
C LEU A 229 -0.33 4.54 -2.44
N HIS A 230 -1.27 3.86 -1.79
CA HIS A 230 -1.99 2.71 -2.36
C HIS A 230 -3.06 3.09 -3.38
N GLY A 231 -3.49 4.36 -3.42
CA GLY A 231 -4.36 4.88 -4.46
C GLY A 231 -3.58 5.17 -5.75
N GLN A 232 -4.09 4.74 -6.91
CA GLN A 232 -3.55 5.17 -8.19
C GLN A 232 -3.86 6.64 -8.42
N GLN A 233 -2.83 7.51 -8.53
CA GLN A 233 -3.00 8.95 -8.51
C GLN A 233 -2.10 9.67 -9.51
N THR A 234 -2.61 10.77 -10.05
CA THR A 234 -1.87 11.73 -10.86
C THR A 234 -1.48 12.93 -10.00
N ILE A 235 -0.18 13.13 -9.78
CA ILE A 235 0.33 14.29 -9.02
C ILE A 235 0.66 15.44 -9.95
N ALA A 236 1.27 15.13 -11.09
CA ALA A 236 1.58 16.07 -12.16
C ALA A 236 1.48 15.36 -13.52
N PRO A 237 1.51 16.06 -14.67
CA PRO A 237 1.42 15.42 -15.99
C PRO A 237 2.37 14.25 -16.20
N GLN A 238 3.58 14.31 -15.64
CA GLN A 238 4.63 13.28 -15.75
C GLN A 238 4.85 12.50 -14.44
N MET A 239 4.05 12.69 -13.39
CA MET A 239 4.28 12.11 -12.08
C MET A 239 3.06 11.31 -11.59
N ARG A 240 3.27 10.03 -11.28
CA ARG A 240 2.20 9.08 -10.96
C ARG A 240 2.55 8.21 -9.76
N TYR A 241 1.56 7.99 -8.89
CA TYR A 241 1.53 6.80 -8.06
C TYR A 241 0.84 5.68 -8.83
N SER A 242 1.44 4.49 -8.89
CA SER A 242 0.76 3.33 -9.48
C SER A 242 -0.30 2.76 -8.52
N GLY A 243 -0.11 2.99 -7.25
CA GLY A 243 -0.92 2.39 -6.20
C GLY A 243 -0.59 0.91 -5.96
N SER A 244 -1.17 0.35 -4.93
CA SER A 244 -1.08 -1.09 -4.67
C SER A 244 -1.92 -1.89 -5.68
N PRO A 245 -1.51 -3.14 -6.01
CA PRO A 245 -2.23 -3.99 -6.97
C PRO A 245 -3.60 -4.45 -6.48
N LEU A 246 -3.75 -4.56 -5.16
CA LEU A 246 -4.97 -5.00 -4.48
C LEU A 246 -5.36 -3.97 -3.42
N PRO A 247 -6.63 -3.88 -3.05
CA PRO A 247 -7.03 -3.11 -1.88
C PRO A 247 -6.60 -3.86 -0.61
N TYR A 248 -5.91 -3.16 0.30
CA TYR A 248 -5.40 -3.68 1.56
C TYR A 248 -6.12 -3.13 2.79
N SER A 249 -7.13 -2.28 2.57
CA SER A 249 -8.05 -1.76 3.59
C SER A 249 -9.43 -1.55 2.98
N PHE A 250 -10.47 -1.59 3.80
CA PHE A 250 -11.84 -1.24 3.38
C PHE A 250 -11.98 0.25 3.00
N SER A 251 -11.07 1.12 3.44
CA SER A 251 -11.00 2.51 2.96
C SER A 251 -10.69 2.60 1.46
N GLU A 252 -10.14 1.54 0.88
CA GLU A 252 -9.80 1.45 -0.55
C GLU A 252 -10.89 0.77 -1.40
N ALA A 253 -12.07 0.46 -0.84
CA ALA A 253 -13.15 -0.24 -1.55
C ALA A 253 -13.59 0.46 -2.85
N SER A 254 -13.41 1.78 -2.94
CA SER A 254 -13.72 2.57 -4.14
C SER A 254 -12.53 2.76 -5.09
N HIS A 255 -11.32 2.30 -4.72
CA HIS A 255 -10.13 2.50 -5.54
C HIS A 255 -10.17 1.61 -6.77
N ARG A 256 -9.74 2.17 -7.90
CA ARG A 256 -9.43 1.39 -9.11
C ARG A 256 -7.95 1.05 -9.05
N LYS A 257 -7.63 -0.24 -8.94
CA LYS A 257 -6.27 -0.73 -8.89
C LYS A 257 -5.72 -0.97 -10.30
N GLY A 258 -4.39 -0.86 -10.46
CA GLY A 258 -3.77 -1.02 -11.78
C GLY A 258 -2.29 -0.67 -11.79
N SER A 259 -1.77 -0.58 -13.01
CA SER A 259 -0.42 -0.14 -13.33
C SER A 259 -0.48 1.00 -14.35
N TRP A 260 0.64 1.64 -14.63
CA TRP A 260 0.75 2.63 -15.69
C TRP A 260 1.61 2.11 -16.84
N LEU A 261 1.11 2.16 -18.06
CA LEU A 261 1.87 1.99 -19.27
C LEU A 261 2.35 3.37 -19.74
N VAL A 262 3.66 3.51 -19.92
CA VAL A 262 4.30 4.80 -20.18
C VAL A 262 5.16 4.70 -21.42
N ASP A 263 4.81 5.44 -22.46
CA ASP A 263 5.61 5.59 -23.67
C ASP A 263 6.41 6.90 -23.60
N LEU A 264 7.74 6.80 -23.66
CA LEU A 264 8.64 7.96 -23.69
C LEU A 264 9.16 8.19 -25.10
N ASP A 265 8.87 9.37 -25.66
CA ASP A 265 9.34 9.76 -26.98
C ASP A 265 10.82 10.20 -27.01
N GLY A 266 11.30 10.65 -28.16
CA GLY A 266 12.68 11.11 -28.33
C GLY A 266 13.04 12.35 -27.53
N GLU A 267 12.07 13.17 -27.18
CA GLU A 267 12.25 14.36 -26.33
C GLU A 267 12.15 14.05 -24.84
N GLY A 268 11.75 12.82 -24.50
CA GLY A 268 11.53 12.38 -23.12
C GLY A 268 10.15 12.77 -22.57
N THR A 269 9.19 13.11 -23.46
CA THR A 269 7.81 13.38 -23.08
C THR A 269 7.06 12.06 -22.91
N ALA A 270 6.34 11.93 -21.79
CA ALA A 270 5.60 10.72 -21.45
C ALA A 270 4.16 10.77 -21.95
N ARG A 271 3.73 9.75 -22.69
CA ARG A 271 2.33 9.38 -22.87
C ARG A 271 2.02 8.27 -21.87
N ILE A 272 0.96 8.44 -21.07
CA ILE A 272 0.68 7.58 -19.94
C ILE A 272 -0.74 7.03 -20.06
N GLU A 273 -0.86 5.71 -20.00
CA GLU A 273 -2.13 5.00 -20.06
C GLU A 273 -2.32 4.12 -18.82
N GLN A 274 -3.56 4.04 -18.32
CA GLN A 274 -3.91 3.17 -17.20
C GLN A 274 -4.10 1.74 -17.70
N VAL A 275 -3.48 0.79 -17.00
CA VAL A 275 -3.71 -0.65 -17.16
C VAL A 275 -4.45 -1.13 -15.92
N PRO A 276 -5.76 -1.41 -15.99
CA PRO A 276 -6.54 -1.88 -14.84
C PRO A 276 -6.04 -3.25 -14.34
N ALA A 277 -5.92 -3.40 -13.04
CA ALA A 277 -5.66 -4.69 -12.42
C ALA A 277 -6.93 -5.59 -12.43
N PRO A 278 -6.78 -6.92 -12.49
CA PRO A 278 -7.92 -7.82 -12.33
C PRO A 278 -8.50 -7.70 -10.92
N VAL A 279 -9.83 -7.68 -10.83
CA VAL A 279 -10.53 -7.69 -9.55
C VAL A 279 -10.73 -9.14 -9.12
N TYR A 280 -9.87 -9.61 -8.22
CA TYR A 280 -9.98 -10.98 -7.69
C TYR A 280 -11.24 -11.16 -6.84
N ARG A 281 -11.50 -10.22 -5.91
CA ARG A 281 -12.70 -10.14 -5.08
C ARG A 281 -12.93 -8.68 -4.70
N ARG A 282 -14.14 -8.19 -4.83
CA ARG A 282 -14.50 -6.83 -4.46
C ARG A 282 -14.48 -6.64 -2.95
N LEU A 283 -14.30 -5.41 -2.52
CA LEU A 283 -14.52 -4.99 -1.14
C LEU A 283 -15.81 -4.20 -1.05
N SER A 284 -16.67 -4.55 -0.09
CA SER A 284 -17.93 -3.86 0.15
C SER A 284 -18.10 -3.49 1.63
N VAL A 285 -18.53 -2.26 1.85
CA VAL A 285 -18.83 -1.75 3.20
C VAL A 285 -20.34 -1.65 3.32
N LEU A 286 -20.91 -2.44 4.24
CA LEU A 286 -22.35 -2.50 4.48
C LEU A 286 -22.68 -1.89 5.83
N ARG A 287 -23.78 -1.16 5.89
CA ARG A 287 -24.30 -0.54 7.10
C ARG A 287 -25.81 -0.77 7.18
N GLY A 288 -26.30 -1.28 8.29
CA GLY A 288 -27.71 -1.53 8.49
C GLY A 288 -28.02 -2.39 9.69
N ARG A 289 -29.30 -2.67 9.93
CA ARG A 289 -29.73 -3.62 10.95
C ARG A 289 -29.48 -5.06 10.49
N LEU A 290 -29.18 -5.94 11.43
CA LEU A 290 -28.89 -7.33 11.11
C LEU A 290 -30.01 -7.99 10.31
N ALA A 291 -31.28 -7.79 10.71
CA ALA A 291 -32.42 -8.36 10.03
C ALA A 291 -32.54 -7.89 8.57
N ASP A 292 -32.25 -6.62 8.30
CA ASP A 292 -32.30 -6.06 6.94
C ASP A 292 -31.15 -6.62 6.08
N LEU A 293 -29.95 -6.67 6.65
CA LEU A 293 -28.76 -7.24 5.96
C LEU A 293 -28.96 -8.72 5.62
N LEU A 294 -29.64 -9.49 6.47
CA LEU A 294 -29.92 -10.91 6.24
C LEU A 294 -31.13 -11.16 5.37
N GLY A 295 -32.17 -10.33 5.41
CA GLY A 295 -33.46 -10.58 4.76
C GLY A 295 -33.64 -9.92 3.39
N SER A 296 -33.03 -8.76 3.15
CA SER A 296 -33.26 -8.00 1.92
C SER A 296 -32.48 -8.53 0.72
N ALA A 297 -33.18 -8.76 -0.40
CA ALA A 297 -32.57 -9.18 -1.67
C ALA A 297 -31.56 -8.16 -2.23
N ALA A 298 -31.64 -6.88 -1.84
CA ALA A 298 -30.73 -5.84 -2.29
C ALA A 298 -29.25 -6.12 -1.94
N TYR A 299 -29.01 -6.89 -0.90
CA TYR A 299 -27.65 -7.25 -0.45
C TYR A 299 -27.11 -8.52 -1.13
N GLY A 300 -27.88 -9.24 -1.95
CA GLY A 300 -27.43 -10.45 -2.63
C GLY A 300 -26.21 -10.24 -3.53
N GLN A 301 -26.05 -9.04 -4.09
CA GLN A 301 -24.91 -8.70 -4.95
C GLN A 301 -23.54 -8.66 -4.21
N TYR A 302 -23.53 -8.68 -2.87
CA TYR A 302 -22.34 -8.59 -2.03
C TYR A 302 -21.93 -9.94 -1.39
N GLU A 303 -22.64 -11.03 -1.68
CA GLU A 303 -22.42 -12.33 -1.04
C GLU A 303 -21.04 -12.92 -1.35
N ASP A 304 -20.49 -12.61 -2.53
CA ASP A 304 -19.16 -13.05 -2.94
C ASP A 304 -18.04 -12.05 -2.59
N ASP A 305 -18.37 -10.86 -2.08
CA ASP A 305 -17.39 -9.81 -1.76
C ASP A 305 -16.70 -10.07 -0.42
N PHE A 306 -15.50 -9.51 -0.23
CA PHE A 306 -15.00 -9.25 1.12
C PHE A 306 -15.84 -8.14 1.73
N VAL A 307 -16.43 -8.40 2.90
CA VAL A 307 -17.41 -7.49 3.48
C VAL A 307 -16.97 -6.97 4.84
N SER A 308 -17.08 -5.65 5.02
CA SER A 308 -17.07 -4.98 6.31
C SER A 308 -18.49 -4.57 6.67
N VAL A 309 -18.99 -4.98 7.82
CA VAL A 309 -20.36 -4.70 8.28
C VAL A 309 -20.32 -3.79 9.49
N THR A 310 -21.13 -2.72 9.47
CA THR A 310 -21.47 -1.91 10.63
C THR A 310 -22.95 -2.10 10.96
N LEU A 311 -23.22 -2.76 12.10
CA LEU A 311 -24.58 -2.95 12.57
C LEU A 311 -25.11 -1.69 13.25
N THR A 312 -26.37 -1.34 12.93
CA THR A 312 -27.07 -0.15 13.49
C THR A 312 -28.25 -0.54 14.40
N ASP A 313 -28.36 -1.82 14.78
CA ASP A 313 -29.38 -2.29 15.70
C ASP A 313 -29.35 -1.50 17.01
N PRO A 314 -30.51 -1.23 17.65
CA PRO A 314 -30.56 -0.48 18.93
C PRO A 314 -29.75 -1.14 20.06
N SER A 315 -29.70 -2.48 20.06
CA SER A 315 -28.87 -3.30 20.96
C SER A 315 -28.05 -4.29 20.14
N ARG A 316 -26.87 -4.67 20.64
CA ARG A 316 -25.97 -5.58 19.92
C ARG A 316 -26.64 -6.96 19.77
N PRO A 317 -26.89 -7.44 18.52
CA PRO A 317 -27.49 -8.75 18.32
C PRO A 317 -26.52 -9.87 18.74
N GLU A 318 -27.05 -10.89 19.42
CA GLU A 318 -26.28 -12.10 19.73
C GLU A 318 -26.01 -12.93 18.46
N GLY A 319 -24.84 -13.56 18.39
CA GLY A 319 -24.46 -14.42 17.26
C GLY A 319 -24.39 -13.71 15.91
N ALA A 320 -24.31 -12.36 15.87
CA ALA A 320 -24.38 -11.57 14.65
C ALA A 320 -23.32 -11.97 13.61
N MET A 321 -22.08 -12.25 14.03
CA MET A 321 -21.02 -12.65 13.11
C MET A 321 -21.34 -13.99 12.42
N ASP A 322 -21.85 -14.96 13.16
CA ASP A 322 -22.19 -16.29 12.59
C ASP A 322 -23.40 -16.19 11.65
N ALA A 323 -24.41 -15.40 12.02
CA ALA A 323 -25.54 -15.11 11.15
C ALA A 323 -25.12 -14.41 9.85
N LEU A 324 -24.21 -13.43 9.94
CA LEU A 324 -23.65 -12.75 8.77
C LEU A 324 -22.83 -13.70 7.89
N ARG A 325 -22.02 -14.57 8.46
CA ARG A 325 -21.22 -15.55 7.71
C ARG A 325 -22.07 -16.56 6.95
N ALA A 326 -23.26 -16.87 7.42
CA ALA A 326 -24.18 -17.74 6.71
C ALA A 326 -24.64 -17.15 5.36
N ARG A 327 -24.73 -15.81 5.28
CA ARG A 327 -25.09 -15.11 4.04
C ARG A 327 -23.88 -14.55 3.29
N PHE A 328 -22.94 -13.96 4.02
CA PHE A 328 -21.71 -13.34 3.49
C PHE A 328 -20.48 -14.14 3.97
N PRO A 329 -20.13 -15.24 3.29
CA PRO A 329 -19.06 -16.15 3.75
C PRO A 329 -17.71 -15.44 3.95
N HIS A 330 -17.52 -14.29 3.27
CA HIS A 330 -16.29 -13.50 3.30
C HIS A 330 -16.43 -12.21 4.12
N VAL A 331 -17.33 -12.18 5.12
CA VAL A 331 -17.36 -11.07 6.07
C VAL A 331 -16.10 -11.11 6.95
N LEU A 332 -15.35 -10.00 6.94
CA LEU A 332 -14.05 -9.87 7.63
C LEU A 332 -14.11 -8.97 8.85
N VAL A 333 -14.97 -7.95 8.82
CA VAL A 333 -15.09 -6.93 9.87
C VAL A 333 -16.53 -6.81 10.29
N LEU A 334 -16.75 -6.73 11.61
CA LEU A 334 -18.03 -6.43 12.22
C LEU A 334 -17.87 -5.31 13.24
N ALA A 335 -18.44 -4.16 12.97
CA ALA A 335 -18.56 -3.02 13.86
C ALA A 335 -20.01 -2.88 14.37
N PHE A 336 -20.18 -2.17 15.47
CA PHE A 336 -21.50 -1.90 16.05
C PHE A 336 -21.62 -0.41 16.38
N GLU A 337 -22.55 0.26 15.72
CA GLU A 337 -22.84 1.68 15.88
C GLU A 337 -24.37 1.88 15.92
N PRO A 338 -25.01 1.76 17.10
CA PRO A 338 -26.45 1.78 17.23
C PRO A 338 -27.05 3.13 16.83
N GLU A 339 -28.17 3.08 16.10
CA GLU A 339 -28.93 4.29 15.74
C GLU A 339 -29.51 4.99 16.97
N GLY A 340 -29.46 6.33 16.98
CA GLY A 340 -30.09 7.15 18.01
C GLY A 340 -29.32 7.24 19.33
N VAL A 341 -28.16 6.61 19.45
CA VAL A 341 -27.30 6.73 20.61
C VAL A 341 -26.19 7.73 20.35
N LEU A 342 -26.23 8.85 21.05
CA LEU A 342 -25.10 9.79 21.04
C LEU A 342 -23.92 9.11 21.77
N PRO A 343 -22.72 9.11 21.17
CA PRO A 343 -21.53 8.62 21.84
C PRO A 343 -21.36 9.33 23.18
N ASP A 344 -21.27 8.58 24.26
CA ASP A 344 -20.93 9.16 25.57
C ASP A 344 -19.49 9.67 25.50
N GLN A 345 -19.31 10.98 25.31
CA GLN A 345 -18.00 11.62 25.18
C GLN A 345 -17.20 11.62 26.49
N ARG A 346 -17.78 11.15 27.61
CA ARG A 346 -17.06 11.03 28.87
C ARG A 346 -16.04 9.88 28.78
N GLY A 347 -14.79 10.17 29.02
CA GLY A 347 -13.73 9.17 29.07
C GLY A 347 -14.03 8.09 30.13
N TYR A 348 -13.49 6.87 29.96
CA TYR A 348 -13.68 5.72 30.83
C TYR A 348 -13.45 6.07 32.33
N ARG A 349 -12.38 6.83 32.61
CA ARG A 349 -12.08 7.32 33.97
C ARG A 349 -13.23 8.14 34.60
N ALA A 350 -13.86 9.01 33.82
CA ALA A 350 -14.97 9.84 34.33
C ALA A 350 -16.25 9.02 34.56
N ARG A 351 -16.44 7.92 33.83
CA ARG A 351 -17.58 7.01 34.00
C ARG A 351 -17.43 6.09 35.19
N THR A 352 -16.22 5.74 35.57
CA THR A 352 -15.93 4.76 36.67
C THR A 352 -15.51 5.43 37.98
N ALA A 353 -15.19 6.72 37.98
CA ALA A 353 -14.74 7.44 39.15
C ALA A 353 -15.77 7.39 40.30
N GLY A 354 -15.34 6.92 41.48
CA GLY A 354 -16.14 6.90 42.69
C GLY A 354 -17.27 5.86 42.73
N ARG A 355 -17.24 4.88 41.81
CA ARG A 355 -18.21 3.77 41.79
C ARG A 355 -17.62 2.50 42.38
N ASP A 356 -18.44 1.64 42.94
CA ASP A 356 -18.09 0.28 43.37
C ASP A 356 -17.94 -0.66 42.17
N ASP A 357 -17.23 -1.78 42.35
CA ASP A 357 -16.91 -2.75 41.32
C ASP A 357 -18.12 -3.30 40.57
N LEU A 358 -19.23 -3.57 41.32
CA LEU A 358 -20.47 -4.07 40.75
C LEU A 358 -21.11 -3.03 39.81
N SER A 359 -21.10 -1.76 40.23
CA SER A 359 -21.58 -0.64 39.43
C SER A 359 -20.73 -0.41 38.21
N ILE A 360 -19.40 -0.59 38.31
CA ILE A 360 -18.46 -0.52 37.15
C ILE A 360 -18.74 -1.65 36.17
N ALA A 361 -18.92 -2.88 36.65
CA ALA A 361 -19.26 -4.04 35.85
C ALA A 361 -20.62 -3.89 35.14
N ALA A 362 -21.62 -3.40 35.82
CA ALA A 362 -22.93 -3.11 35.24
C ALA A 362 -22.86 -2.01 34.19
N GLU A 363 -22.03 -0.97 34.37
CA GLU A 363 -21.77 0.08 33.41
C GLU A 363 -21.00 -0.46 32.18
N PHE A 364 -20.05 -1.38 32.39
CA PHE A 364 -19.34 -2.04 31.31
C PHE A 364 -20.32 -2.87 30.45
N VAL A 365 -21.18 -3.69 31.06
CA VAL A 365 -22.21 -4.44 30.32
C VAL A 365 -23.10 -3.47 29.53
N ARG A 366 -23.58 -2.38 30.15
CA ARG A 366 -24.36 -1.36 29.48
C ARG A 366 -23.64 -0.76 28.31
N HIS A 367 -22.33 -0.49 28.43
CA HIS A 367 -21.51 0.10 27.38
C HIS A 367 -21.30 -0.86 26.19
N VAL A 368 -21.04 -2.13 26.47
CA VAL A 368 -20.75 -3.14 25.45
C VAL A 368 -22.01 -3.59 24.71
N SER A 369 -23.11 -3.82 25.44
CA SER A 369 -24.39 -4.27 24.86
C SER A 369 -25.28 -3.12 24.36
N ASN A 370 -24.99 -1.90 24.78
CA ASN A 370 -25.85 -0.71 24.65
C ASN A 370 -27.25 -0.90 25.26
N ALA A 371 -27.36 -1.77 26.26
CA ALA A 371 -28.60 -2.06 26.98
C ALA A 371 -28.35 -2.05 28.48
N THR A 372 -29.34 -1.62 29.25
CA THR A 372 -29.25 -1.71 30.73
C THR A 372 -29.25 -3.18 31.12
N PRO A 373 -28.30 -3.65 31.99
CA PRO A 373 -28.27 -5.01 32.44
C PRO A 373 -29.60 -5.42 33.14
N THR A 374 -30.07 -6.58 32.75
CA THR A 374 -31.30 -7.20 33.35
C THR A 374 -31.08 -7.52 34.81
N ALA A 375 -32.18 -7.81 35.54
CA ALA A 375 -32.09 -8.24 36.92
C ALA A 375 -31.27 -9.54 37.08
N ALA A 376 -31.40 -10.49 36.17
CA ALA A 376 -30.64 -11.73 36.15
C ALA A 376 -29.15 -11.52 35.95
N GLU A 377 -28.76 -10.66 34.97
CA GLU A 377 -27.35 -10.31 34.72
C GLU A 377 -26.72 -9.58 35.91
N LYS A 378 -27.44 -8.64 36.54
CA LYS A 378 -26.98 -7.99 37.80
C LYS A 378 -26.77 -8.97 38.93
N GLN A 379 -27.66 -9.97 39.07
CA GLN A 379 -27.53 -10.99 40.06
C GLN A 379 -26.34 -11.92 39.81
N LEU A 380 -26.09 -12.26 38.54
CA LEU A 380 -24.92 -13.04 38.11
C LEU A 380 -23.62 -12.29 38.42
N LEU A 381 -23.55 -11.00 38.08
CA LEU A 381 -22.41 -10.15 38.41
C LEU A 381 -22.16 -10.08 39.91
N ALA A 382 -23.22 -9.87 40.71
CA ALA A 382 -23.13 -9.84 42.18
C ALA A 382 -22.60 -11.16 42.76
N SER A 383 -23.07 -12.31 42.22
CA SER A 383 -22.61 -13.64 42.64
C SER A 383 -21.13 -13.87 42.30
N ALA A 384 -20.68 -13.42 41.10
CA ALA A 384 -19.28 -13.53 40.72
C ALA A 384 -18.36 -12.70 41.62
N PHE A 385 -18.72 -11.46 41.92
CA PHE A 385 -17.94 -10.63 42.86
C PHE A 385 -17.95 -11.19 44.29
N ALA A 386 -19.05 -11.80 44.76
CA ALA A 386 -19.09 -12.46 46.03
C ALA A 386 -18.15 -13.67 46.09
N ALA A 387 -18.09 -14.48 45.05
CA ALA A 387 -17.19 -15.63 44.97
C ALA A 387 -15.71 -15.20 45.04
N VAL A 388 -15.29 -14.19 44.27
CA VAL A 388 -13.91 -13.67 44.29
C VAL A 388 -13.52 -13.17 45.68
N ARG A 389 -14.39 -12.39 46.35
CA ARG A 389 -14.12 -11.90 47.72
C ARG A 389 -14.01 -13.03 48.75
N THR A 390 -14.74 -14.12 48.55
CA THR A 390 -14.63 -15.28 49.42
C THR A 390 -13.31 -16.01 49.24
N GLU A 391 -12.81 -16.11 48.00
CA GLU A 391 -11.49 -16.69 47.71
C GLU A 391 -10.37 -15.83 48.26
N GLU A 392 -10.43 -14.50 48.07
CA GLU A 392 -9.44 -13.56 48.61
C GLU A 392 -9.40 -13.54 50.15
N ALA A 393 -10.52 -13.82 50.83
CA ALA A 393 -10.59 -13.89 52.29
C ALA A 393 -10.11 -15.25 52.87
N ALA A 394 -10.00 -16.28 52.01
CA ALA A 394 -9.59 -17.64 52.40
C ALA A 394 -8.09 -17.93 52.12
N GLY A 395 -7.41 -17.07 51.41
CA GLY A 395 -5.96 -17.17 51.09
C GLY A 395 -5.14 -16.16 51.85
#